data_7b9b899982097493db1934df839652a5
#
_entry.id   7b9b899982097493db1934df839652a5
#
_cell.length_a   1.000
_cell.length_b   1.000
_cell.length_c   1.000
_cell.angle_alpha   90.00
_cell.angle_beta   90.00
_cell.angle_gamma   90.00
#
_symmetry.space_group_name_H-M   'P 1'
#
loop_
_entity.id
_entity.type
_entity.pdbx_description
1 polymer ?
#
loop_
_entity_poly.entity_id
_entity_poly.type
_entity_poly.pdbx_seq_one_letter_code
_entity_poly.pdbx_strand_id
1 'polypeptide(L)'
;MKIPLFPLRTVLFPEGPLPLRIFEQRYLDMISSCLKNDSRFGVLLIRKGTETGDATTHCVGTLARIADWYQGSDGLLGITAIGEERFRLLQSERQNNGLQLGEVKRLDTEPSQALPDEDKPLVRILAGVLDDLGKLYESLDKNYDDAGWVADRFAEILPISPEQKQNFLVTEDPMKRLKMIRKLLASVRNPGAAVS
;
A
#
# COMPACT_ATOMS: atom_id res chain seq x y z
N MET A 1 9.03 16.30 7.16
CA MET A 1 10.04 15.34 7.63
C MET A 1 10.79 14.78 6.43
N LYS A 2 12.05 14.36 6.62
CA LYS A 2 12.86 13.78 5.52
C LYS A 2 12.96 12.27 5.72
N ILE A 3 12.61 11.48 4.70
CA ILE A 3 12.60 10.00 4.75
C ILE A 3 13.20 9.41 3.48
N PRO A 4 13.77 8.18 3.55
CA PRO A 4 14.12 7.43 2.36
C PRO A 4 12.87 6.98 1.62
N LEU A 5 12.95 6.97 0.29
CA LEU A 5 11.84 6.59 -0.58
C LEU A 5 12.13 5.28 -1.31
N PHE A 6 11.10 4.47 -1.43
CA PHE A 6 11.10 3.24 -2.21
C PHE A 6 10.02 3.32 -3.31
N PRO A 7 10.38 3.80 -4.50
CA PRO A 7 9.48 3.78 -5.64
C PRO A 7 9.21 2.34 -6.10
N LEU A 8 7.94 1.97 -6.22
CA LEU A 8 7.50 0.63 -6.61
C LEU A 8 6.39 0.69 -7.68
N ARG A 9 6.16 -0.42 -8.37
CA ARG A 9 5.03 -0.57 -9.30
C ARG A 9 3.75 -1.04 -8.62
N THR A 10 3.68 -0.95 -7.32
CA THR A 10 2.52 -1.29 -6.51
C THR A 10 2.20 -0.19 -5.52
N VAL A 11 0.99 -0.21 -4.97
CA VAL A 11 0.51 0.73 -3.96
C VAL A 11 0.46 0.01 -2.61
N LEU A 12 1.04 0.63 -1.59
CA LEU A 12 0.90 0.21 -0.20
C LEU A 12 -0.24 1.00 0.43
N PHE A 13 -1.20 0.29 1.02
CA PHE A 13 -2.30 0.91 1.77
C PHE A 13 -1.97 0.96 3.27
N PRO A 14 -2.57 1.90 4.03
CA PRO A 14 -2.49 1.88 5.49
C PRO A 14 -2.90 0.52 6.06
N GLU A 15 -2.16 0.05 7.06
CA GLU A 15 -2.34 -1.26 7.72
C GLU A 15 -2.23 -2.49 6.81
N GLY A 16 -1.89 -2.27 5.53
CA GLY A 16 -1.69 -3.35 4.55
C GLY A 16 -0.29 -3.92 4.59
N PRO A 17 -0.13 -5.24 4.33
CA PRO A 17 1.15 -5.89 4.24
C PRO A 17 1.70 -5.79 2.82
N LEU A 18 3.01 -5.60 2.70
CA LEU A 18 3.73 -5.61 1.43
C LEU A 18 4.99 -6.48 1.57
N PRO A 19 4.98 -7.70 1.01
CA PRO A 19 6.18 -8.51 0.93
C PRO A 19 7.09 -7.96 -0.17
N LEU A 20 8.37 -7.78 0.16
CA LEU A 20 9.38 -7.24 -0.75
C LEU A 20 10.61 -8.14 -0.75
N ARG A 21 11.24 -8.27 -1.92
CA ARG A 21 12.55 -8.89 -2.10
C ARG A 21 13.56 -7.82 -2.44
N ILE A 22 14.59 -7.70 -1.62
CA ILE A 22 15.57 -6.62 -1.70
C ILE A 22 16.86 -7.18 -2.31
N PHE A 23 17.27 -6.64 -3.44
CA PHE A 23 18.47 -7.07 -4.16
C PHE A 23 19.42 -5.91 -4.50
N GLU A 24 18.94 -4.67 -4.51
CA GLU A 24 19.78 -3.51 -4.78
C GLU A 24 20.45 -2.99 -3.51
N GLN A 25 21.76 -2.70 -3.59
CA GLN A 25 22.57 -2.28 -2.44
C GLN A 25 21.99 -1.06 -1.73
N ARG A 26 21.51 -0.06 -2.48
CA ARG A 26 20.89 1.14 -1.90
C ARG A 26 19.68 0.84 -1.00
N TYR A 27 18.89 -0.17 -1.35
CA TYR A 27 17.72 -0.57 -0.55
C TYR A 27 18.12 -1.51 0.59
N LEU A 28 19.16 -2.35 0.44
CA LEU A 28 19.74 -3.11 1.54
C LEU A 28 20.25 -2.19 2.64
N ASP A 29 20.97 -1.13 2.26
CA ASP A 29 21.49 -0.11 3.20
C ASP A 29 20.33 0.65 3.87
N MET A 30 19.30 1.01 3.10
CA MET A 30 18.09 1.66 3.61
C MET A 30 17.39 0.80 4.65
N ILE A 31 17.11 -0.48 4.34
CA ILE A 31 16.44 -1.42 5.25
C ILE A 31 17.26 -1.63 6.51
N SER A 32 18.59 -1.83 6.37
CA SER A 32 19.49 -1.95 7.53
C SER A 32 19.43 -0.71 8.43
N SER A 33 19.43 0.49 7.83
CA SER A 33 19.30 1.74 8.57
C SER A 33 17.94 1.86 9.27
N CYS A 34 16.86 1.51 8.57
CA CYS A 34 15.51 1.55 9.14
C CYS A 34 15.37 0.62 10.35
N LEU A 35 15.90 -0.61 10.25
CA LEU A 35 15.88 -1.58 11.35
C LEU A 35 16.70 -1.10 12.56
N LYS A 36 17.88 -0.52 12.33
CA LYS A 36 18.75 -0.02 13.41
C LYS A 36 18.16 1.16 14.17
N ASN A 37 17.42 2.02 13.48
CA ASN A 37 16.93 3.29 14.02
C ASN A 37 15.43 3.29 14.31
N ASP A 38 14.77 2.15 14.16
CA ASP A 38 13.28 2.03 14.20
C ASP A 38 12.60 3.14 13.37
N SER A 39 13.14 3.38 12.17
CA SER A 39 12.66 4.44 11.30
C SER A 39 11.83 3.89 10.14
N ARG A 40 11.11 4.78 9.47
CA ARG A 40 10.20 4.47 8.38
C ARG A 40 10.81 4.84 7.04
N PHE A 41 10.33 4.20 6.00
CA PHE A 41 10.57 4.61 4.61
C PHE A 41 9.24 4.88 3.90
N GLY A 42 9.27 5.62 2.81
CA GLY A 42 8.07 5.95 2.04
C GLY A 42 7.93 5.08 0.81
N VAL A 43 6.79 4.40 0.65
CA VAL A 43 6.43 3.69 -0.58
C VAL A 43 5.62 4.62 -1.48
N LEU A 44 6.04 4.74 -2.74
CA LEU A 44 5.39 5.58 -3.76
C LEU A 44 5.20 4.79 -5.05
N LEU A 45 4.02 4.89 -5.66
CA LEU A 45 3.77 4.31 -6.97
C LEU A 45 4.58 5.05 -8.04
N ILE A 46 5.31 4.30 -8.87
CA ILE A 46 6.01 4.80 -10.06
C ILE A 46 4.99 5.22 -11.10
N ARG A 47 5.12 6.45 -11.59
CA ARG A 47 4.32 7.01 -12.70
C ARG A 47 4.99 6.80 -14.04
N LYS A 48 6.32 6.99 -14.10
CA LYS A 48 7.16 6.76 -15.30
C LYS A 48 8.53 6.25 -14.86
N GLY A 49 9.12 5.39 -15.66
CA GLY A 49 10.44 4.80 -15.39
C GLY A 49 10.35 3.40 -14.81
N THR A 50 11.42 2.97 -14.14
CA THR A 50 11.55 1.61 -13.59
C THR A 50 12.00 1.66 -12.13
N GLU A 51 11.78 0.57 -11.40
CA GLU A 51 12.21 0.44 -9.99
C GLU A 51 13.74 0.53 -9.86
N THR A 52 14.47 0.00 -10.82
CA THR A 52 15.93 -0.05 -10.83
C THR A 52 16.59 1.18 -11.45
N GLY A 53 15.84 2.02 -12.15
CA GLY A 53 16.34 3.18 -12.89
C GLY A 53 15.83 4.52 -12.36
N ASP A 54 15.81 5.50 -13.25
CA ASP A 54 15.18 6.79 -12.95
C ASP A 54 13.66 6.63 -13.03
N ALA A 55 13.01 7.04 -11.96
CA ALA A 55 11.56 6.97 -11.86
C ALA A 55 10.99 8.30 -11.35
N THR A 56 9.88 8.71 -11.98
CA THR A 56 8.98 9.71 -11.40
C THR A 56 7.84 9.00 -10.71
N THR A 57 7.39 9.52 -9.58
CA THR A 57 6.37 8.89 -8.74
C THR A 57 5.12 9.74 -8.66
N HIS A 58 4.04 9.15 -8.17
CA HIS A 58 2.91 9.90 -7.65
C HIS A 58 3.33 10.68 -6.40
N CYS A 59 2.57 11.73 -6.06
CA CYS A 59 2.91 12.60 -4.92
C CYS A 59 2.39 12.05 -3.59
N VAL A 60 1.43 11.14 -3.59
CA VAL A 60 0.88 10.53 -2.38
C VAL A 60 1.35 9.10 -2.30
N GLY A 61 1.87 8.73 -1.15
CA GLY A 61 2.30 7.38 -0.81
C GLY A 61 2.01 7.05 0.64
N THR A 62 2.54 5.93 1.09
CA THR A 62 2.34 5.41 2.44
C THR A 62 3.67 5.18 3.14
N LEU A 63 3.77 5.64 4.39
CA LEU A 63 4.89 5.31 5.27
C LEU A 63 4.86 3.82 5.58
N ALA A 64 6.01 3.19 5.58
CA ALA A 64 6.14 1.77 5.82
C ALA A 64 7.06 1.50 7.00
N ARG A 65 6.64 0.63 7.91
CA ARG A 65 7.51 0.00 8.91
C ARG A 65 7.88 -1.41 8.47
N ILE A 66 9.03 -1.89 8.87
CA ILE A 66 9.43 -3.28 8.66
C ILE A 66 8.84 -4.11 9.81
N ALA A 67 7.92 -5.01 9.48
CA ALA A 67 7.29 -5.89 10.45
C ALA A 67 8.06 -7.20 10.65
N ASP A 68 8.64 -7.72 9.57
CA ASP A 68 9.41 -8.97 9.58
C ASP A 68 10.48 -8.96 8.49
N TRP A 69 11.50 -9.78 8.67
CA TRP A 69 12.55 -10.00 7.67
C TRP A 69 13.07 -11.45 7.70
N TYR A 70 13.47 -11.95 6.55
CA TYR A 70 13.97 -13.30 6.40
C TYR A 70 14.96 -13.40 5.26
N GLN A 71 15.80 -14.42 5.27
CA GLN A 71 16.65 -14.75 4.13
C GLN A 71 15.90 -15.72 3.22
N GLY A 72 15.71 -15.34 1.96
CA GLY A 72 15.12 -16.23 0.96
C GLY A 72 16.04 -17.40 0.61
N SER A 73 15.48 -18.46 0.06
CA SER A 73 16.25 -19.64 -0.39
C SER A 73 17.25 -19.32 -1.50
N ASP A 74 17.09 -18.21 -2.19
CA ASP A 74 18.00 -17.67 -3.20
C ASP A 74 19.06 -16.72 -2.63
N GLY A 75 19.12 -16.59 -1.29
CA GLY A 75 20.05 -15.73 -0.58
C GLY A 75 19.66 -14.26 -0.52
N LEU A 76 18.56 -13.84 -1.16
CA LEU A 76 18.09 -12.47 -1.11
C LEU A 76 17.38 -12.16 0.22
N LEU A 77 17.48 -10.90 0.65
CA LEU A 77 16.72 -10.40 1.80
C LEU A 77 15.23 -10.25 1.43
N GLY A 78 14.37 -10.97 2.14
CA GLY A 78 12.94 -10.74 2.13
C GLY A 78 12.52 -9.88 3.33
N ILE A 79 11.59 -8.98 3.14
CA ILE A 79 10.95 -8.25 4.23
C ILE A 79 9.43 -8.27 4.06
N THR A 80 8.71 -8.13 5.16
CA THR A 80 7.30 -7.76 5.16
C THR A 80 7.19 -6.35 5.73
N ALA A 81 6.81 -5.41 4.88
CA ALA A 81 6.50 -4.05 5.30
C ALA A 81 5.01 -3.92 5.60
N ILE A 82 4.66 -3.11 6.60
CA ILE A 82 3.26 -2.75 6.91
C ILE A 82 3.10 -1.25 6.68
N GLY A 83 2.03 -0.87 5.99
CA GLY A 83 1.67 0.52 5.78
C GLY A 83 1.23 1.19 7.08
N GLU A 84 1.70 2.41 7.29
CA GLU A 84 1.24 3.30 8.36
C GLU A 84 0.45 4.47 7.75
N GLU A 85 0.77 5.71 8.14
CA GLU A 85 0.04 6.88 7.62
C GLU A 85 0.39 7.18 6.17
N ARG A 86 -0.55 7.78 5.46
CA ARG A 86 -0.31 8.37 4.14
C ARG A 86 0.54 9.63 4.27
N PHE A 87 1.31 9.92 3.26
CA PHE A 87 2.07 11.16 3.16
C PHE A 87 1.97 11.80 1.77
N ARG A 88 2.24 13.09 1.71
CA ARG A 88 2.44 13.84 0.47
C ARG A 88 3.91 14.16 0.31
N LEU A 89 4.49 13.74 -0.82
CA LEU A 89 5.83 14.14 -1.23
C LEU A 89 5.82 15.60 -1.67
N LEU A 90 6.68 16.41 -1.08
CA LEU A 90 6.87 17.84 -1.40
C LEU A 90 8.01 18.01 -2.40
N GLN A 91 9.14 17.41 -2.11
CA GLN A 91 10.32 17.38 -2.98
C GLN A 91 11.14 16.12 -2.71
N SER A 92 11.98 15.74 -3.67
CA SER A 92 12.93 14.64 -3.50
C SER A 92 14.28 14.98 -4.08
N GLU A 93 15.32 14.41 -3.49
CA GLU A 93 16.69 14.47 -3.95
C GLU A 93 17.27 13.06 -4.07
N ARG A 94 18.13 12.86 -5.06
CA ARG A 94 18.84 11.59 -5.25
C ARG A 94 20.21 11.68 -4.60
N GLN A 95 20.52 10.71 -3.76
CA GLN A 95 21.84 10.56 -3.14
C GLN A 95 22.86 9.97 -4.11
N ASN A 96 24.16 10.04 -3.76
CA ASN A 96 25.24 9.48 -4.57
C ASN A 96 25.14 7.96 -4.78
N ASN A 97 24.57 7.23 -3.83
CA ASN A 97 24.28 5.79 -3.95
C ASN A 97 23.01 5.48 -4.76
N GLY A 98 22.31 6.51 -5.25
CA GLY A 98 21.08 6.38 -6.03
C GLY A 98 19.80 6.28 -5.20
N LEU A 99 19.87 6.27 -3.85
CA LEU A 99 18.69 6.30 -2.99
C LEU A 99 18.01 7.68 -3.09
N GLN A 100 16.69 7.68 -3.18
CA GLN A 100 15.92 8.92 -3.12
C GLN A 100 15.56 9.25 -1.67
N LEU A 101 15.79 10.51 -1.28
CA LEU A 101 15.27 11.06 -0.03
C LEU A 101 14.16 12.05 -0.35
N GLY A 102 13.03 11.90 0.31
CA GLY A 102 11.87 12.77 0.15
C GLY A 102 11.67 13.68 1.36
N GLU A 103 11.41 14.96 1.11
CA GLU A 103 10.76 15.80 2.09
C GLU A 103 9.25 15.59 1.98
N VAL A 104 8.63 15.13 3.08
CA VAL A 104 7.23 14.71 3.07
C VAL A 104 6.43 15.39 4.18
N LYS A 105 5.14 15.58 3.89
CA LYS A 105 4.12 15.99 4.86
C LYS A 105 3.20 14.80 5.13
N ARG A 106 3.06 14.37 6.38
CA ARG A 106 2.05 13.39 6.77
C ARG A 106 0.66 13.95 6.43
N LEU A 107 -0.20 13.10 5.93
CA LEU A 107 -1.62 13.42 5.74
C LEU A 107 -2.35 13.05 7.02
N ASP A 108 -3.43 13.77 7.29
CA ASP A 108 -4.24 13.51 8.46
C ASP A 108 -4.80 12.09 8.43
N THR A 109 -4.81 11.43 9.57
CA THR A 109 -5.45 10.13 9.73
C THR A 109 -6.96 10.31 9.55
N GLU A 110 -7.55 9.49 8.72
CA GLU A 110 -8.99 9.51 8.52
C GLU A 110 -9.70 9.08 9.82
N PRO A 111 -10.78 9.76 10.18
CA PRO A 111 -11.58 9.30 11.30
C PRO A 111 -12.20 7.95 10.96
N SER A 112 -12.18 7.03 11.94
CA SER A 112 -12.88 5.75 11.79
C SER A 112 -14.36 5.99 11.50
N GLN A 113 -14.88 5.27 10.51
CA GLN A 113 -16.28 5.34 10.12
C GLN A 113 -16.88 3.93 10.14
N ALA A 114 -17.99 3.79 10.86
CA ALA A 114 -18.66 2.50 10.96
C ALA A 114 -19.11 1.99 9.58
N LEU A 115 -18.87 0.71 9.33
CA LEU A 115 -19.30 0.06 8.11
C LEU A 115 -20.85 0.01 8.05
N PRO A 116 -21.48 0.49 6.95
CA PRO A 116 -22.92 0.38 6.79
C PRO A 116 -23.43 -1.07 6.80
N ASP A 117 -24.61 -1.29 7.35
CA ASP A 117 -25.21 -2.64 7.41
C ASP A 117 -25.37 -3.28 6.03
N GLU A 118 -25.64 -2.48 5.00
CA GLU A 118 -25.74 -2.94 3.61
C GLU A 118 -24.42 -3.49 3.05
N ASP A 119 -23.26 -3.13 3.64
CA ASP A 119 -21.92 -3.59 3.24
C ASP A 119 -21.44 -4.81 4.03
N LYS A 120 -22.14 -5.25 5.07
CA LYS A 120 -21.79 -6.46 5.83
C LYS A 120 -21.59 -7.73 4.96
N PRO A 121 -22.33 -7.93 3.86
CA PRO A 121 -22.02 -9.04 2.95
C PRO A 121 -20.64 -8.96 2.31
N LEU A 122 -20.08 -7.75 2.10
CA LEU A 122 -18.73 -7.58 1.58
C LEU A 122 -17.68 -8.10 2.56
N VAL A 123 -17.90 -7.91 3.87
CA VAL A 123 -16.99 -8.42 4.91
C VAL A 123 -16.81 -9.93 4.84
N ARG A 124 -17.88 -10.67 4.58
CA ARG A 124 -17.79 -12.14 4.45
C ARG A 124 -16.93 -12.56 3.27
N ILE A 125 -17.06 -11.84 2.15
CA ILE A 125 -16.24 -12.07 0.96
C ILE A 125 -14.78 -11.73 1.28
N LEU A 126 -14.54 -10.56 1.86
CA LEU A 126 -13.21 -10.10 2.23
C LEU A 126 -12.52 -11.07 3.19
N ALA A 127 -13.21 -11.47 4.28
CA ALA A 127 -12.68 -12.40 5.27
C ALA A 127 -12.26 -13.73 4.63
N GLY A 128 -13.10 -14.31 3.77
CA GLY A 128 -12.74 -15.53 3.04
C GLY A 128 -11.49 -15.38 2.17
N VAL A 129 -11.38 -14.27 1.43
CA VAL A 129 -10.20 -14.02 0.60
C VAL A 129 -8.94 -13.79 1.45
N LEU A 130 -9.03 -13.03 2.56
CA LEU A 130 -7.89 -12.81 3.44
C LEU A 130 -7.42 -14.10 4.13
N ASP A 131 -8.35 -14.99 4.49
CA ASP A 131 -8.02 -16.30 5.06
C ASP A 131 -7.33 -17.20 4.01
N ASP A 132 -7.76 -17.17 2.74
CA ASP A 132 -7.12 -17.89 1.64
C ASP A 132 -5.71 -17.35 1.33
N LEU A 133 -5.44 -16.06 1.52
CA LEU A 133 -4.13 -15.43 1.38
C LEU A 133 -3.17 -15.77 2.54
N GLY A 134 -3.68 -16.36 3.62
CA GLY A 134 -2.93 -17.01 4.70
C GLY A 134 -1.98 -16.07 5.44
N LYS A 135 -0.75 -16.55 5.68
CA LYS A 135 0.24 -15.92 6.60
C LYS A 135 0.45 -14.43 6.41
N LEU A 136 0.27 -13.91 5.19
CA LEU A 136 0.50 -12.49 4.92
C LEU A 136 -0.50 -11.59 5.67
N TYR A 137 -1.75 -12.07 5.84
CA TYR A 137 -2.83 -11.33 6.50
C TYR A 137 -3.19 -11.88 7.88
N GLU A 138 -2.59 -13.00 8.29
CA GLU A 138 -2.91 -13.67 9.55
C GLU A 138 -2.51 -12.83 10.76
N SER A 139 -1.38 -12.12 10.68
CA SER A 139 -0.83 -11.28 11.74
C SER A 139 -1.40 -9.86 11.80
N LEU A 140 -2.31 -9.49 10.90
CA LEU A 140 -2.91 -8.15 10.90
C LEU A 140 -4.08 -8.06 11.87
N ASP A 141 -4.17 -6.92 12.56
CA ASP A 141 -5.37 -6.55 13.29
C ASP A 141 -6.51 -6.31 12.30
N LYS A 142 -7.55 -7.15 12.37
CA LYS A 142 -8.67 -7.12 11.42
C LYS A 142 -9.76 -6.18 11.95
N ASN A 143 -10.03 -5.10 11.23
CA ASN A 143 -11.05 -4.11 11.59
C ASN A 143 -12.22 -4.11 10.61
N TYR A 144 -13.00 -5.18 10.62
CA TYR A 144 -14.12 -5.38 9.69
C TYR A 144 -15.30 -4.43 9.91
N ASP A 145 -15.34 -3.72 11.03
CA ASP A 145 -16.40 -2.75 11.34
C ASP A 145 -16.05 -1.33 10.86
N ASP A 146 -14.82 -1.13 10.36
CA ASP A 146 -14.37 0.15 9.81
C ASP A 146 -14.45 0.18 8.27
N ALA A 147 -15.19 1.18 7.77
CA ALA A 147 -15.41 1.37 6.35
C ALA A 147 -14.12 1.64 5.56
N GLY A 148 -13.20 2.38 6.15
CA GLY A 148 -11.91 2.72 5.55
C GLY A 148 -11.03 1.49 5.41
N TRP A 149 -10.90 0.74 6.50
CA TRP A 149 -10.11 -0.49 6.52
C TRP A 149 -10.63 -1.52 5.50
N VAL A 150 -11.95 -1.74 5.48
CA VAL A 150 -12.58 -2.68 4.54
C VAL A 150 -12.34 -2.24 3.09
N ALA A 151 -12.52 -0.95 2.79
CA ALA A 151 -12.29 -0.44 1.44
C ALA A 151 -10.81 -0.57 1.01
N ASP A 152 -9.88 -0.29 1.89
CA ASP A 152 -8.45 -0.39 1.62
C ASP A 152 -8.02 -1.85 1.37
N ARG A 153 -8.51 -2.81 2.18
CA ARG A 153 -8.24 -4.24 1.94
C ARG A 153 -8.79 -4.71 0.59
N PHE A 154 -10.01 -4.30 0.22
CA PHE A 154 -10.51 -4.60 -1.11
C PHE A 154 -9.68 -3.97 -2.24
N ALA A 155 -9.33 -2.70 -2.13
CA ALA A 155 -8.49 -2.03 -3.13
C ALA A 155 -7.13 -2.72 -3.29
N GLU A 156 -6.59 -3.27 -2.21
CA GLU A 156 -5.33 -3.99 -2.19
C GLU A 156 -5.40 -5.34 -2.91
N ILE A 157 -6.44 -6.15 -2.65
CA ILE A 157 -6.55 -7.52 -3.17
C ILE A 157 -7.21 -7.61 -4.55
N LEU A 158 -8.03 -6.61 -4.92
CA LEU A 158 -8.70 -6.63 -6.22
C LEU A 158 -7.70 -6.55 -7.38
N PRO A 159 -7.93 -7.30 -8.48
CA PRO A 159 -7.08 -7.28 -9.68
C PRO A 159 -7.35 -6.04 -10.54
N ILE A 160 -7.10 -4.88 -9.98
CA ILE A 160 -7.23 -3.57 -10.64
C ILE A 160 -5.85 -2.97 -10.93
N SER A 161 -5.79 -2.00 -11.84
CA SER A 161 -4.52 -1.39 -12.22
C SER A 161 -3.87 -0.63 -11.06
N PRO A 162 -2.53 -0.47 -11.05
CA PRO A 162 -1.86 0.35 -10.05
C PRO A 162 -2.40 1.79 -9.97
N GLU A 163 -2.79 2.37 -11.09
CA GLU A 163 -3.40 3.71 -11.15
C GLU A 163 -4.77 3.73 -10.48
N GLN A 164 -5.57 2.68 -10.65
CA GLN A 164 -6.84 2.54 -9.94
C GLN A 164 -6.59 2.39 -8.43
N LYS A 165 -5.61 1.58 -8.01
CA LYS A 165 -5.20 1.48 -6.60
C LYS A 165 -4.75 2.83 -6.05
N GLN A 166 -3.97 3.59 -6.82
CA GLN A 166 -3.55 4.94 -6.44
C GLN A 166 -4.73 5.89 -6.26
N ASN A 167 -5.77 5.78 -7.09
CA ASN A 167 -6.99 6.55 -6.93
C ASN A 167 -7.73 6.24 -5.62
N PHE A 168 -7.72 4.97 -5.18
CA PHE A 168 -8.22 4.61 -3.85
C PHE A 168 -7.38 5.25 -2.75
N LEU A 169 -6.04 5.15 -2.84
CA LEU A 169 -5.14 5.70 -1.82
C LEU A 169 -5.30 7.22 -1.64
N VAL A 170 -5.55 7.97 -2.71
CA VAL A 170 -5.72 9.44 -2.64
C VAL A 170 -7.14 9.87 -2.30
N THR A 171 -8.11 8.97 -2.31
CA THR A 171 -9.50 9.28 -1.93
C THR A 171 -9.62 9.29 -0.42
N GLU A 172 -9.81 10.47 0.17
CA GLU A 172 -9.82 10.66 1.63
C GLU A 172 -11.08 10.12 2.32
N ASP A 173 -12.23 10.12 1.62
CA ASP A 173 -13.52 9.69 2.16
C ASP A 173 -13.69 8.17 2.09
N PRO A 174 -13.75 7.46 3.24
CA PRO A 174 -13.97 6.02 3.30
C PRO A 174 -15.26 5.56 2.62
N MET A 175 -16.34 6.31 2.77
CA MET A 175 -17.62 5.97 2.15
C MET A 175 -17.59 6.08 0.63
N LYS A 176 -16.81 7.03 0.12
CA LYS A 176 -16.56 7.15 -1.32
C LYS A 176 -15.75 5.98 -1.83
N ARG A 177 -14.73 5.52 -1.08
CA ARG A 177 -13.97 4.31 -1.42
C ARG A 177 -14.87 3.08 -1.44
N LEU A 178 -15.73 2.86 -0.43
CA LEU A 178 -16.70 1.75 -0.43
C LEU A 178 -17.62 1.79 -1.66
N LYS A 179 -18.13 2.97 -2.02
CA LYS A 179 -18.95 3.13 -3.23
C LYS A 179 -18.18 2.75 -4.50
N MET A 180 -16.89 3.07 -4.58
CA MET A 180 -16.03 2.64 -5.68
C MET A 180 -15.86 1.11 -5.70
N ILE A 181 -15.66 0.46 -4.55
CA ILE A 181 -15.61 -1.01 -4.43
C ILE A 181 -16.90 -1.66 -4.91
N ARG A 182 -18.07 -1.17 -4.43
CA ARG A 182 -19.38 -1.70 -4.88
C ARG A 182 -19.51 -1.67 -6.40
N LYS A 183 -19.11 -0.56 -7.04
CA LYS A 183 -19.16 -0.42 -8.50
C LYS A 183 -18.24 -1.43 -9.20
N LEU A 184 -17.01 -1.62 -8.70
CA LEU A 184 -16.08 -2.59 -9.26
C LEU A 184 -16.61 -4.02 -9.14
N LEU A 185 -17.12 -4.40 -7.97
CA LEU A 185 -17.67 -5.73 -7.76
C LEU A 185 -18.94 -5.99 -8.59
N ALA A 186 -19.78 -4.97 -8.79
CA ALA A 186 -20.95 -5.07 -9.67
C ALA A 186 -20.56 -5.27 -11.13
N SER A 187 -19.50 -4.61 -11.61
CA SER A 187 -19.01 -4.78 -12.99
C SER A 187 -18.43 -6.18 -13.24
N VAL A 188 -17.80 -6.78 -12.23
CA VAL A 188 -17.30 -8.17 -12.32
C VAL A 188 -18.43 -9.18 -12.39
N ARG A 189 -19.54 -8.93 -11.66
CA ARG A 189 -20.72 -9.83 -11.68
C ARG A 189 -21.53 -9.75 -12.96
N ASN A 190 -21.52 -8.61 -13.66
CA ASN A 190 -22.26 -8.37 -14.90
C ASN A 190 -21.34 -7.84 -16.01
N PRO A 191 -20.48 -8.67 -16.63
CA PRO A 191 -19.54 -8.22 -17.66
C PRO A 191 -20.21 -7.70 -18.94
N GLY A 192 -21.53 -7.82 -19.09
CA GLY A 192 -22.31 -7.37 -20.25
C GLY A 192 -23.00 -5.99 -20.11
N ALA A 193 -22.94 -5.32 -18.96
CA ALA A 193 -23.66 -4.06 -18.73
C ALA A 193 -22.80 -2.78 -18.98
N ALA A 194 -21.58 -2.91 -19.44
CA ALA A 194 -20.64 -1.80 -19.63
C ALA A 194 -20.52 -1.29 -21.07
N VAL A 195 -21.44 -1.68 -21.98
CA VAL A 195 -21.49 -1.18 -23.36
C VAL A 195 -22.92 -0.72 -23.67
N SER A 196 -23.23 0.50 -23.27
CA SER A 196 -24.33 1.30 -23.84
C SER A 196 -24.03 2.78 -23.61
#